data_71196e2ab31371561f79f768ed29040b
#
_entry.id   71196e2ab31371561f79f768ed29040b
#
_cell.length_a   1.000
_cell.length_b   1.000
_cell.length_c   1.000
_cell.angle_alpha   90.00
_cell.angle_beta   90.00
_cell.angle_gamma   90.00
#
_symmetry.space_group_name_H-M   'P 1'
#
loop_
_entity.id
_entity.type
_entity.pdbx_description
1 polymer ?
#
loop_
_entity_poly.entity_id
_entity_poly.type
_entity_poly.pdbx_seq_one_letter_code
_entity_poly.pdbx_strand_id
1 'polypeptide(L)'
;IVSTVSGLKASSRPLVMKVRTDFVLSNRSILEYWGKYPRRTEKYSLFENRIIISSIFSCLYAPKTFIPQPFFVSDFFAFGLREDLLLLYGSAPLANEEELGAWRFKFPQLVPVVGLRCRYAPEQMIFLHAAKEKFTEIFFDDWTDICERTIVLSNHLLMNNFIFLDPAQIGLESNKHRNNLDR
;
A
#
# COMPACT_ATOMS: atom_id res chain seq x y z
N ILE A 1 -6.90 -8.97 -4.24
CA ILE A 1 -5.61 -9.32 -4.89
C ILE A 1 -5.86 -10.16 -6.14
N VAL A 2 -6.52 -11.32 -6.07
CA VAL A 2 -6.69 -12.25 -7.21
C VAL A 2 -7.24 -11.56 -8.46
N SER A 3 -8.34 -10.84 -8.35
CA SER A 3 -8.94 -10.10 -9.49
C SER A 3 -8.02 -9.01 -10.04
N THR A 4 -7.29 -8.31 -9.17
CA THR A 4 -6.32 -7.30 -9.58
C THR A 4 -5.18 -7.92 -10.40
N VAL A 5 -4.57 -8.99 -9.90
CA VAL A 5 -3.48 -9.70 -10.59
C VAL A 5 -3.95 -10.28 -11.93
N SER A 6 -5.14 -10.85 -11.98
CA SER A 6 -5.72 -11.36 -13.23
C SER A 6 -5.94 -10.25 -14.26
N GLY A 7 -6.45 -9.09 -13.82
CA GLY A 7 -6.63 -7.93 -14.69
C GLY A 7 -5.29 -7.37 -15.21
N LEU A 8 -4.29 -7.27 -14.33
CA LEU A 8 -2.94 -6.83 -14.72
C LEU A 8 -2.29 -7.78 -15.75
N LYS A 9 -2.42 -9.09 -15.56
CA LYS A 9 -1.91 -10.10 -16.51
C LYS A 9 -2.61 -10.03 -17.85
N ALA A 10 -3.90 -9.73 -17.89
CA ALA A 10 -4.68 -9.58 -19.12
C ALA A 10 -4.41 -8.25 -19.85
N SER A 11 -3.84 -7.26 -19.18
CA SER A 11 -3.52 -5.97 -19.79
C SER A 11 -2.35 -6.07 -20.75
N SER A 12 -2.48 -5.45 -21.94
CA SER A 12 -1.41 -5.34 -22.94
C SER A 12 -0.69 -4.00 -22.92
N ARG A 13 -1.12 -3.05 -22.07
CA ARG A 13 -0.53 -1.71 -22.01
C ARG A 13 0.57 -1.64 -20.95
N PRO A 14 1.66 -0.87 -21.20
CA PRO A 14 2.75 -0.72 -20.25
C PRO A 14 2.34 0.10 -19.01
N LEU A 15 1.46 1.10 -19.17
CA LEU A 15 0.88 1.85 -18.07
C LEU A 15 -0.52 1.34 -17.77
N VAL A 16 -0.79 1.08 -16.52
CA VAL A 16 -2.06 0.53 -16.04
C VAL A 16 -2.54 1.24 -14.79
N MET A 17 -3.83 1.16 -14.57
CA MET A 17 -4.50 1.72 -13.41
C MET A 17 -5.33 0.65 -12.72
N LYS A 18 -5.15 0.50 -11.43
CA LYS A 18 -6.04 -0.26 -10.55
C LYS A 18 -6.95 0.71 -9.81
N VAL A 19 -8.25 0.54 -9.97
CA VAL A 19 -9.28 1.30 -9.26
C VAL A 19 -10.28 0.30 -8.66
N ARG A 20 -10.75 0.55 -7.45
CA ARG A 20 -11.85 -0.20 -6.87
C ARG A 20 -13.16 0.21 -7.54
N THR A 21 -14.10 -0.71 -7.64
CA THR A 21 -15.38 -0.52 -8.34
C THR A 21 -16.32 0.48 -7.67
N ASP A 22 -16.07 0.86 -6.42
CA ASP A 22 -16.80 1.88 -5.69
C ASP A 22 -16.20 3.30 -5.84
N PHE A 23 -15.21 3.45 -6.74
CA PHE A 23 -14.61 4.74 -7.10
C PHE A 23 -14.77 5.05 -8.58
N VAL A 24 -14.81 6.34 -8.89
CA VAL A 24 -14.85 6.88 -10.24
C VAL A 24 -13.68 7.85 -10.42
N LEU A 25 -13.05 7.81 -11.60
CA LEU A 25 -12.05 8.79 -11.99
C LEU A 25 -12.74 9.86 -12.85
N SER A 26 -12.82 11.08 -12.33
CA SER A 26 -13.57 12.18 -12.98
C SER A 26 -12.74 12.96 -14.00
N ASN A 27 -11.41 12.84 -13.95
CA ASN A 27 -10.51 13.55 -14.87
C ASN A 27 -9.20 12.80 -15.10
N ARG A 28 -8.25 13.39 -15.82
CA ARG A 28 -6.94 12.81 -16.18
C ARG A 28 -5.74 13.48 -15.50
N SER A 29 -5.96 14.28 -14.47
CA SER A 29 -4.89 15.03 -13.80
C SER A 29 -3.76 14.16 -13.24
N ILE A 30 -4.02 12.89 -12.96
CA ILE A 30 -3.00 11.92 -12.55
C ILE A 30 -1.82 11.86 -13.51
N LEU A 31 -2.03 12.07 -14.81
CA LEU A 31 -0.96 12.02 -15.82
C LEU A 31 0.07 13.16 -15.64
N GLU A 32 -0.30 14.26 -14.99
CA GLU A 32 0.59 15.37 -14.67
C GLU A 32 1.62 15.02 -13.60
N TYR A 33 1.33 13.99 -12.79
CA TYR A 33 2.20 13.53 -11.72
C TYR A 33 3.08 12.35 -12.13
N TRP A 34 2.78 11.70 -13.24
CA TRP A 34 3.57 10.58 -13.74
C TRP A 34 4.96 11.06 -14.17
N GLY A 35 6.00 10.49 -13.56
CA GLY A 35 7.40 10.87 -13.81
C GLY A 35 7.84 12.21 -13.21
N LYS A 36 6.94 12.94 -12.52
CA LYS A 36 7.24 14.28 -11.98
C LYS A 36 8.33 14.29 -10.90
N TYR A 37 8.48 13.20 -10.16
CA TYR A 37 9.43 13.09 -9.05
C TYR A 37 10.45 11.98 -9.30
N PRO A 38 11.44 12.18 -10.19
CA PRO A 38 12.34 11.09 -10.58
C PRO A 38 13.43 10.78 -9.55
N ARG A 39 13.76 11.74 -8.66
CA ARG A 39 14.83 11.55 -7.68
C ARG A 39 14.45 10.51 -6.64
N ARG A 40 15.25 9.43 -6.55
CA ARG A 40 15.09 8.35 -5.58
C ARG A 40 16.44 7.93 -5.04
N THR A 41 16.46 7.30 -3.89
CA THR A 41 17.64 6.61 -3.38
C THR A 41 17.61 5.18 -3.89
N GLU A 42 18.54 4.81 -4.77
CA GLU A 42 18.57 3.51 -5.44
C GLU A 42 18.52 2.34 -4.44
N LYS A 43 19.24 2.47 -3.33
CA LYS A 43 19.24 1.50 -2.24
C LYS A 43 17.83 1.08 -1.77
N TYR A 44 16.85 1.99 -1.82
CA TYR A 44 15.49 1.76 -1.33
C TYR A 44 14.46 1.65 -2.47
N SER A 45 14.88 1.67 -3.73
CA SER A 45 13.98 1.57 -4.88
C SER A 45 13.66 0.11 -5.17
N LEU A 46 12.40 -0.28 -5.07
CA LEU A 46 11.90 -1.61 -5.41
C LEU A 46 11.43 -1.67 -6.86
N PHE A 47 10.62 -0.68 -7.26
CA PHE A 47 9.98 -0.59 -8.56
C PHE A 47 10.87 0.16 -9.58
N GLU A 48 10.64 -0.05 -10.87
CA GLU A 48 11.29 0.71 -11.93
C GLU A 48 10.91 2.19 -11.84
N ASN A 49 9.62 2.48 -11.63
CA ASN A 49 9.12 3.83 -11.37
C ASN A 49 8.29 3.89 -10.10
N ARG A 50 8.14 5.09 -9.51
CA ARG A 50 7.21 5.26 -8.40
C ARG A 50 5.79 4.98 -8.85
N ILE A 51 5.08 4.18 -8.09
CA ILE A 51 3.65 3.95 -8.26
C ILE A 51 2.90 5.12 -7.61
N ILE A 52 1.94 5.70 -8.32
CA ILE A 52 1.03 6.70 -7.75
C ILE A 52 -0.06 5.97 -6.99
N ILE A 53 -0.24 6.33 -5.71
CA ILE A 53 -1.19 5.74 -4.77
C ILE A 53 -2.08 6.86 -4.22
N SER A 54 -3.35 6.55 -3.94
CA SER A 54 -4.21 7.46 -3.19
C SER A 54 -3.76 7.59 -1.73
N SER A 55 -3.84 8.81 -1.18
CA SER A 55 -3.64 9.06 0.25
C SER A 55 -4.74 8.47 1.13
N ILE A 56 -5.93 8.18 0.57
CA ILE A 56 -7.03 7.52 1.30
C ILE A 56 -6.56 6.17 1.79
N PHE A 57 -6.64 5.95 3.10
CA PHE A 57 -6.17 4.73 3.77
C PHE A 57 -4.69 4.40 3.53
N SER A 58 -3.88 5.37 3.09
CA SER A 58 -2.42 5.29 3.23
C SER A 58 -2.06 6.03 4.52
N CYS A 59 -1.49 5.36 5.50
CA CYS A 59 -1.20 6.01 6.76
C CYS A 59 0.14 5.57 7.36
N LEU A 60 0.85 6.53 7.96
CA LEU A 60 2.05 6.26 8.75
C LEU A 60 1.69 5.90 10.20
N TYR A 61 0.52 6.32 10.65
CA TYR A 61 0.02 6.11 12.01
C TYR A 61 -1.46 5.77 11.97
N ALA A 62 -1.90 4.84 12.81
CA ALA A 62 -3.30 4.52 12.97
C ALA A 62 -4.08 5.75 13.47
N PRO A 63 -5.18 6.15 12.82
CA PRO A 63 -6.02 7.23 13.28
C PRO A 63 -6.50 6.98 14.72
N LYS A 64 -6.57 8.01 15.56
CA LYS A 64 -6.99 7.98 16.98
C LYS A 64 -5.96 7.40 17.96
N THR A 65 -5.14 6.43 17.60
CA THR A 65 -4.20 5.79 18.53
C THR A 65 -2.76 6.25 18.34
N PHE A 66 -2.46 6.84 17.17
CA PHE A 66 -1.11 7.24 16.74
C PHE A 66 -0.08 6.11 16.76
N ILE A 67 -0.55 4.87 16.75
CA ILE A 67 0.33 3.69 16.64
C ILE A 67 0.90 3.66 15.22
N PRO A 68 2.25 3.56 15.05
CA PRO A 68 2.87 3.46 13.74
C PRO A 68 2.32 2.30 12.91
N GLN A 69 2.15 2.52 11.61
CA GLN A 69 1.67 1.54 10.64
C GLN A 69 2.72 1.32 9.53
N PRO A 70 3.80 0.57 9.81
CA PRO A 70 4.83 0.32 8.80
C PRO A 70 4.25 -0.38 7.58
N PHE A 71 4.79 -0.07 6.39
CA PHE A 71 4.44 -0.67 5.10
C PHE A 71 2.98 -0.51 4.67
N PHE A 72 2.25 0.44 5.24
CA PHE A 72 0.82 0.60 5.02
C PHE A 72 0.56 1.49 3.78
N VAL A 73 0.11 0.88 2.68
CA VAL A 73 -0.26 1.55 1.43
C VAL A 73 -1.70 1.24 1.05
N SER A 74 -2.45 2.25 0.63
CA SER A 74 -3.82 2.08 0.19
C SER A 74 -3.95 1.07 -0.96
N ASP A 75 -4.97 0.22 -0.89
CA ASP A 75 -5.36 -0.68 -1.97
C ASP A 75 -6.45 -0.08 -2.90
N PHE A 76 -6.90 1.14 -2.65
CA PHE A 76 -8.06 1.73 -3.35
C PHE A 76 -7.74 2.14 -4.77
N PHE A 77 -6.56 2.71 -4.97
CA PHE A 77 -6.12 3.24 -6.23
C PHE A 77 -4.61 3.06 -6.39
N ALA A 78 -4.18 2.62 -7.57
CA ALA A 78 -2.77 2.57 -7.96
C ALA A 78 -2.62 2.84 -9.47
N PHE A 79 -1.62 3.64 -9.85
CA PHE A 79 -1.28 3.91 -11.26
C PHE A 79 0.23 3.82 -11.44
N GLY A 80 0.67 3.08 -12.46
CA GLY A 80 2.10 2.89 -12.73
C GLY A 80 2.37 1.92 -13.85
N LEU A 81 3.64 1.48 -13.97
CA LEU A 81 4.01 0.43 -14.89
C LEU A 81 3.31 -0.89 -14.51
N ARG A 82 2.87 -1.61 -15.54
CA ARG A 82 2.23 -2.92 -15.36
C ARG A 82 3.09 -3.88 -14.54
N GLU A 83 4.38 -3.94 -14.84
CA GLU A 83 5.31 -4.85 -14.17
C GLU A 83 5.51 -4.46 -12.69
N ASP A 84 5.58 -3.16 -12.39
CA ASP A 84 5.66 -2.66 -11.01
C ASP A 84 4.39 -3.01 -10.22
N LEU A 85 3.20 -2.87 -10.84
CA LEU A 85 1.95 -3.25 -10.21
C LEU A 85 1.81 -4.78 -10.07
N LEU A 86 2.31 -5.54 -11.04
CA LEU A 86 2.37 -7.01 -10.93
C LEU A 86 3.27 -7.44 -9.77
N LEU A 87 4.42 -6.79 -9.58
CA LEU A 87 5.29 -7.03 -8.43
C LEU A 87 4.56 -6.66 -7.13
N LEU A 88 3.94 -5.47 -7.07
CA LEU A 88 3.24 -4.99 -5.87
C LEU A 88 2.11 -5.94 -5.42
N TYR A 89 1.23 -6.33 -6.34
CA TYR A 89 0.03 -7.13 -6.00
C TYR A 89 0.25 -8.63 -6.12
N GLY A 90 1.20 -9.06 -6.93
CA GLY A 90 1.47 -10.47 -7.21
C GLY A 90 2.34 -11.16 -6.16
N SER A 91 3.15 -10.42 -5.43
CA SER A 91 4.01 -10.98 -4.37
C SER A 91 3.25 -11.33 -3.09
N ALA A 92 2.07 -10.72 -2.86
CA ALA A 92 1.30 -11.00 -1.66
C ALA A 92 0.61 -12.37 -1.75
N PRO A 93 0.89 -13.31 -0.82
CA PRO A 93 0.19 -14.58 -0.77
C PRO A 93 -1.27 -14.38 -0.33
N LEU A 94 -2.09 -15.41 -0.53
CA LEU A 94 -3.39 -15.45 0.13
C LEU A 94 -3.16 -15.75 1.61
N ALA A 95 -3.75 -14.94 2.49
CA ALA A 95 -3.69 -15.17 3.92
C ALA A 95 -4.43 -16.47 4.29
N ASN A 96 -3.86 -17.25 5.18
CA ASN A 96 -4.47 -18.46 5.72
C ASN A 96 -5.36 -18.13 6.94
N GLU A 97 -6.08 -19.12 7.45
CA GLU A 97 -7.02 -18.93 8.57
C GLU A 97 -6.32 -18.48 9.86
N GLU A 98 -5.10 -18.95 10.13
CA GLU A 98 -4.33 -18.53 11.30
C GLU A 98 -3.97 -17.06 11.21
N GLU A 99 -3.50 -16.60 10.04
CA GLU A 99 -3.15 -15.20 9.82
C GLU A 99 -4.37 -14.26 9.88
N LEU A 100 -5.57 -14.76 9.57
CA LEU A 100 -6.80 -13.96 9.56
C LEU A 100 -7.47 -13.86 10.94
N GLY A 101 -7.29 -14.80 11.84
CA GLY A 101 -8.06 -14.78 13.08
C GLY A 101 -7.43 -15.41 14.32
N ALA A 102 -6.38 -16.22 14.16
CA ALA A 102 -5.76 -16.97 15.26
C ALA A 102 -4.29 -16.61 15.49
N TRP A 103 -3.80 -15.52 14.90
CA TRP A 103 -2.41 -15.13 14.97
C TRP A 103 -1.97 -14.82 16.41
N ARG A 104 -0.81 -15.32 16.81
CA ARG A 104 -0.18 -15.03 18.10
C ARG A 104 0.74 -13.83 17.97
N PHE A 105 0.24 -12.66 18.33
CA PHE A 105 0.94 -11.39 18.19
C PHE A 105 2.17 -11.29 19.10
N LYS A 106 3.21 -10.63 18.58
CA LYS A 106 4.43 -10.30 19.32
C LYS A 106 4.16 -9.38 20.50
N PHE A 107 3.28 -8.39 20.30
CA PHE A 107 2.83 -7.46 21.35
C PHE A 107 1.30 -7.47 21.48
N PRO A 108 0.71 -8.50 22.11
CA PRO A 108 -0.73 -8.71 22.13
C PRO A 108 -1.52 -7.60 22.84
N GLN A 109 -0.88 -6.80 23.71
CA GLN A 109 -1.50 -5.65 24.37
C GLN A 109 -1.92 -4.54 23.40
N LEU A 110 -1.37 -4.47 22.18
CA LEU A 110 -1.75 -3.51 21.16
C LEU A 110 -3.04 -3.91 20.42
N VAL A 111 -3.39 -5.19 20.42
CA VAL A 111 -4.53 -5.71 19.66
C VAL A 111 -5.86 -5.08 20.09
N PRO A 112 -6.20 -4.95 21.38
CA PRO A 112 -7.43 -4.29 21.80
C PRO A 112 -7.48 -2.81 21.45
N VAL A 113 -6.32 -2.15 21.38
CA VAL A 113 -6.21 -0.70 21.12
C VAL A 113 -6.54 -0.39 19.65
N VAL A 114 -6.02 -1.17 18.72
CA VAL A 114 -6.24 -0.98 17.27
C VAL A 114 -7.43 -1.76 16.76
N GLY A 115 -7.76 -2.89 17.39
CA GLY A 115 -8.88 -3.75 17.02
C GLY A 115 -8.61 -4.67 15.82
N LEU A 116 -7.40 -4.69 15.30
CA LEU A 116 -7.01 -5.57 14.19
C LEU A 116 -6.55 -6.93 14.73
N ARG A 117 -7.20 -8.00 14.30
CA ARG A 117 -6.90 -9.38 14.73
C ARG A 117 -6.17 -10.23 13.70
N CYS A 118 -6.01 -9.74 12.48
CA CYS A 118 -5.20 -10.40 11.46
C CYS A 118 -3.71 -10.13 11.69
N ARG A 119 -2.85 -11.03 11.23
CA ARG A 119 -1.39 -10.88 11.28
C ARG A 119 -0.91 -9.54 10.72
N TYR A 120 -1.44 -9.15 9.56
CA TYR A 120 -1.19 -7.87 8.90
C TYR A 120 -2.53 -7.25 8.46
N ALA A 121 -2.60 -5.94 8.35
CA ALA A 121 -3.64 -5.30 7.56
C ALA A 121 -3.47 -5.68 6.08
N PRO A 122 -4.58 -5.81 5.31
CA PRO A 122 -4.49 -6.10 3.87
C PRO A 122 -3.56 -5.13 3.12
N GLU A 123 -3.59 -3.88 3.49
CA GLU A 123 -2.76 -2.80 2.94
C GLU A 123 -1.27 -3.00 3.26
N GLN A 124 -0.94 -3.54 4.43
CA GLN A 124 0.44 -3.90 4.79
C GLN A 124 0.92 -5.10 4.00
N MET A 125 0.09 -6.15 3.88
CA MET A 125 0.44 -7.38 3.17
C MET A 125 0.92 -7.10 1.74
N ILE A 126 0.21 -6.23 1.01
CA ILE A 126 0.49 -5.94 -0.39
C ILE A 126 1.92 -5.43 -0.55
N PHE A 127 2.29 -4.39 0.19
CA PHE A 127 3.62 -3.78 0.01
C PHE A 127 4.73 -4.55 0.74
N LEU A 128 4.46 -5.09 1.92
CA LEU A 128 5.43 -5.85 2.71
C LEU A 128 5.99 -7.05 1.93
N HIS A 129 5.13 -7.83 1.29
CA HIS A 129 5.57 -8.99 0.52
C HIS A 129 6.35 -8.58 -0.72
N ALA A 130 5.91 -7.57 -1.45
CA ALA A 130 6.67 -7.03 -2.57
C ALA A 130 8.05 -6.51 -2.12
N ALA A 131 8.13 -5.81 -0.99
CA ALA A 131 9.39 -5.33 -0.44
C ALA A 131 10.32 -6.48 -0.02
N LYS A 132 9.81 -7.55 0.56
CA LYS A 132 10.59 -8.73 0.97
C LYS A 132 11.23 -9.49 -0.20
N GLU A 133 10.73 -9.34 -1.43
CA GLU A 133 11.38 -9.92 -2.63
C GLU A 133 12.80 -9.36 -2.85
N LYS A 134 13.03 -8.10 -2.49
CA LYS A 134 14.32 -7.43 -2.67
C LYS A 134 15.09 -7.21 -1.36
N PHE A 135 14.37 -6.93 -0.27
CA PHE A 135 14.94 -6.52 1.02
C PHE A 135 14.78 -7.65 2.03
N THR A 136 15.67 -8.62 2.00
CA THR A 136 15.63 -9.81 2.87
C THR A 136 15.85 -9.49 4.34
N GLU A 137 16.37 -8.29 4.66
CA GLU A 137 16.57 -7.78 6.01
C GLU A 137 15.30 -7.21 6.67
N ILE A 138 14.13 -7.29 6.02
CA ILE A 138 12.87 -6.86 6.61
C ILE A 138 12.40 -7.91 7.62
N PHE A 139 12.63 -7.62 8.89
CA PHE A 139 12.09 -8.38 10.02
C PHE A 139 10.84 -7.67 10.53
N PHE A 140 9.67 -8.15 10.13
CA PHE A 140 8.37 -7.66 10.52
C PHE A 140 7.42 -8.85 10.56
N ASP A 141 7.20 -9.38 11.78
CA ASP A 141 6.47 -10.63 11.99
C ASP A 141 4.97 -10.44 11.93
N ASP A 142 4.48 -9.35 12.50
CA ASP A 142 3.08 -8.95 12.47
C ASP A 142 2.95 -7.43 12.68
N TRP A 143 1.75 -6.88 12.52
CA TRP A 143 1.54 -5.43 12.59
C TRP A 143 1.85 -4.81 13.97
N THR A 144 2.00 -5.61 15.02
CA THR A 144 2.40 -5.13 16.35
C THR A 144 3.91 -5.02 16.51
N ASP A 145 4.71 -5.58 15.59
CA ASP A 145 6.18 -5.54 15.63
C ASP A 145 6.73 -4.18 15.18
N ILE A 146 6.39 -3.15 15.95
CA ILE A 146 6.76 -1.76 15.70
C ILE A 146 8.00 -1.38 16.52
N CYS A 147 9.15 -1.39 15.86
CA CYS A 147 10.39 -0.83 16.42
C CYS A 147 10.90 0.30 15.53
N GLU A 148 11.79 1.13 16.07
CA GLU A 148 12.34 2.29 15.35
C GLU A 148 12.96 1.88 13.99
N ARG A 149 13.74 0.79 13.96
CA ARG A 149 14.34 0.28 12.73
C ARG A 149 13.30 -0.05 11.66
N THR A 150 12.21 -0.71 12.04
CA THR A 150 11.13 -1.06 11.12
C THR A 150 10.43 0.18 10.58
N ILE A 151 10.15 1.16 11.45
CA ILE A 151 9.51 2.43 11.06
C ILE A 151 10.39 3.21 10.08
N VAL A 152 11.67 3.38 10.39
CA VAL A 152 12.64 4.11 9.54
C VAL A 152 12.78 3.43 8.18
N LEU A 153 12.95 2.11 8.16
CA LEU A 153 13.05 1.35 6.90
C LEU A 153 11.77 1.47 6.07
N SER A 154 10.61 1.30 6.70
CA SER A 154 9.31 1.47 6.05
C SER A 154 9.18 2.85 5.40
N ASN A 155 9.52 3.91 6.12
CA ASN A 155 9.44 5.28 5.60
C ASN A 155 10.37 5.47 4.39
N HIS A 156 11.61 4.97 4.45
CA HIS A 156 12.51 5.02 3.29
C HIS A 156 11.93 4.28 2.09
N LEU A 157 11.37 3.09 2.29
CA LEU A 157 10.77 2.30 1.22
C LEU A 157 9.52 2.98 0.65
N LEU A 158 8.62 3.49 1.51
CA LEU A 158 7.41 4.19 1.07
C LEU A 158 7.76 5.42 0.20
N MET A 159 8.67 6.28 0.69
CA MET A 159 9.05 7.53 -0.01
C MET A 159 9.82 7.28 -1.32
N ASN A 160 10.50 6.15 -1.47
CA ASN A 160 11.24 5.84 -2.68
C ASN A 160 10.41 5.10 -3.75
N ASN A 161 9.29 4.49 -3.37
CA ASN A 161 8.52 3.62 -4.24
C ASN A 161 7.13 4.16 -4.58
N PHE A 162 6.64 5.17 -3.86
CA PHE A 162 5.29 5.71 -4.09
C PHE A 162 5.28 7.24 -4.21
N ILE A 163 4.25 7.73 -4.90
CA ILE A 163 3.79 9.11 -4.90
C ILE A 163 2.39 9.06 -4.29
N PHE A 164 2.22 9.64 -3.10
CA PHE A 164 0.93 9.72 -2.43
C PHE A 164 0.22 11.00 -2.87
N LEU A 165 -0.96 10.86 -3.45
CA LEU A 165 -1.77 11.99 -3.92
C LEU A 165 -3.15 11.95 -3.28
N ASP A 166 -3.66 13.13 -2.98
CA ASP A 166 -5.03 13.26 -2.50
C ASP A 166 -6.04 12.94 -3.60
N PRO A 167 -7.21 12.41 -3.26
CA PRO A 167 -8.26 12.12 -4.23
C PRO A 167 -8.57 13.28 -5.16
N ALA A 168 -8.64 14.49 -4.62
CA ALA A 168 -8.88 15.69 -5.41
C ALA A 168 -7.79 15.95 -6.47
N GLN A 169 -6.53 15.64 -6.17
CA GLN A 169 -5.41 15.79 -7.10
C GLN A 169 -5.47 14.82 -8.29
N ILE A 170 -6.07 13.66 -8.09
CA ILE A 170 -6.17 12.60 -9.11
C ILE A 170 -7.58 12.47 -9.69
N GLY A 171 -8.52 13.29 -9.25
CA GLY A 171 -9.93 13.22 -9.67
C GLY A 171 -10.63 11.94 -9.24
N LEU A 172 -10.27 11.37 -8.09
CA LEU A 172 -10.86 10.15 -7.56
C LEU A 172 -12.04 10.48 -6.67
N GLU A 173 -13.22 9.99 -7.01
CA GLU A 173 -14.47 10.24 -6.32
C GLU A 173 -15.13 8.94 -5.87
N SER A 174 -15.79 8.96 -4.71
CA SER A 174 -16.59 7.83 -4.22
C SER A 174 -17.76 8.32 -3.39
N ASN A 175 -18.96 7.85 -3.70
CA ASN A 175 -20.15 8.13 -2.90
C ASN A 175 -20.12 7.44 -1.52
N LYS A 176 -19.47 6.28 -1.45
CA LYS A 176 -19.35 5.48 -0.22
C LYS A 176 -18.37 6.09 0.79
N HIS A 177 -17.31 6.73 0.31
CA HIS A 177 -16.22 7.26 1.13
C HIS A 177 -16.18 8.80 1.15
N ARG A 178 -17.30 9.47 0.83
CA ARG A 178 -17.39 10.93 0.75
C ARG A 178 -16.87 11.62 2.02
N ASN A 179 -17.23 11.10 3.19
CA ASN A 179 -16.77 11.63 4.48
C ASN A 179 -15.27 11.43 4.77
N ASN A 180 -14.59 10.57 4.00
CA ASN A 180 -13.15 10.32 4.10
C ASN A 180 -12.35 11.09 3.05
N LEU A 181 -13.04 11.66 2.03
CA LEU A 181 -12.43 12.46 0.98
C LEU A 181 -12.30 13.94 1.37
N ASP A 182 -13.13 14.39 2.32
CA ASP A 182 -13.22 15.78 2.79
C ASP A 182 -12.37 16.03 4.06
N ARG A 183 -11.55 15.09 4.47
CA ARG A 183 -10.64 15.17 5.63
C ARG A 183 -9.19 15.13 5.21
#